data_80664e9f4285f37905c79b9e8a216729
#
_entry.id   80664e9f4285f37905c79b9e8a216729
#
_cell.length_a   1.000
_cell.length_b   1.000
_cell.length_c   1.000
_cell.angle_alpha   90.00
_cell.angle_beta   90.00
_cell.angle_gamma   90.00
#
_symmetry.space_group_name_H-M   'P 1'
#
loop_
_entity.id
_entity.type
_entity.pdbx_description
1 polymer ?
#
loop_
_entity_poly.entity_id
_entity_poly.type
_entity_poly.pdbx_seq_one_letter_code
_entity_poly.pdbx_strand_id
1 'polypeptide(L)'
;MKAKITKGASFRGCLDYVTKEGAERIGGTLAGKNAREMSRETAAARRLREDIERPVWHTSLSLPKGECLDAEKWNKICHAFLARMNIIPPEEVQWTAWRHTDGEHDHVHIVVNRISLRGAV
;
A
#
# COMPACT_ATOMS: atom_id res chain seq x y z
N MET A 1 -0.67 -2.15 18.23
CA MET A 1 -0.25 -1.92 16.82
C MET A 1 -0.08 -0.43 16.57
N LYS A 2 0.98 -0.08 15.85
CA LYS A 2 1.31 1.32 15.60
C LYS A 2 1.19 1.62 14.11
N ALA A 3 0.48 2.72 13.76
CA ALA A 3 0.30 3.14 12.37
C ALA A 3 1.02 4.46 12.10
N LYS A 4 1.66 4.54 10.93
CA LYS A 4 2.28 5.77 10.45
C LYS A 4 1.81 6.02 9.03
N ILE A 5 1.24 7.20 8.77
CA ILE A 5 0.66 7.56 7.48
C ILE A 5 1.43 8.72 6.87
N THR A 6 1.83 8.58 5.61
CA THR A 6 2.47 9.64 4.83
C THR A 6 1.87 9.72 3.44
N LYS A 7 2.05 10.86 2.78
CA LYS A 7 1.62 11.07 1.39
C LYS A 7 2.85 11.44 0.55
N GLY A 8 2.88 11.00 -0.69
CA GLY A 8 4.00 11.25 -1.58
C GLY A 8 3.58 11.49 -3.02
N ALA A 9 4.54 11.94 -3.82
CA ALA A 9 4.32 12.27 -5.23
C ALA A 9 4.64 11.12 -6.18
N SER A 10 5.58 10.23 -5.82
CA SER A 10 6.09 9.19 -6.71
C SER A 10 5.66 7.80 -6.29
N PHE A 11 4.86 7.13 -7.13
CA PHE A 11 4.55 5.71 -6.94
C PHE A 11 5.79 4.85 -7.07
N ARG A 12 6.62 5.11 -8.09
CA ARG A 12 7.80 4.29 -8.34
C ARG A 12 8.76 4.30 -7.15
N GLY A 13 9.05 5.46 -6.59
CA GLY A 13 9.94 5.56 -5.44
C GLY A 13 9.40 4.83 -4.22
N CYS A 14 8.12 4.99 -3.93
CA CYS A 14 7.48 4.31 -2.80
C CYS A 14 7.46 2.80 -3.03
N LEU A 15 7.08 2.36 -4.23
CA LEU A 15 7.00 0.94 -4.56
C LEU A 15 8.39 0.27 -4.57
N ASP A 16 9.42 0.95 -5.04
CA ASP A 16 10.79 0.44 -4.96
C ASP A 16 11.18 0.14 -3.51
N TYR A 17 10.82 1.02 -2.60
CA TYR A 17 11.12 0.83 -1.18
C TYR A 17 10.35 -0.35 -0.58
N VAL A 18 9.04 -0.42 -0.80
CA VAL A 18 8.21 -1.45 -0.15
C VAL A 18 8.42 -2.85 -0.74
N THR A 19 8.86 -2.94 -1.99
CA THR A 19 9.14 -4.23 -2.66
C THR A 19 10.60 -4.64 -2.58
N LYS A 20 11.40 -4.00 -1.73
CA LYS A 20 12.82 -4.32 -1.59
C LYS A 20 13.06 -5.81 -1.32
N GLU A 21 14.29 -6.25 -1.53
CA GLU A 21 14.67 -7.64 -1.31
C GLU A 21 14.26 -8.12 0.08
N GLY A 22 13.68 -9.32 0.13
CA GLY A 22 13.19 -9.90 1.38
C GLY A 22 11.76 -9.53 1.73
N ALA A 23 11.13 -8.58 1.02
CA ALA A 23 9.74 -8.22 1.28
C ALA A 23 8.80 -9.31 0.78
N GLU A 24 7.74 -9.58 1.55
CA GLU A 24 6.72 -10.57 1.21
C GLU A 24 5.42 -9.87 0.82
N ARG A 25 4.87 -10.22 -0.34
CA ARG A 25 3.59 -9.66 -0.77
C ARG A 25 2.45 -10.22 0.07
N ILE A 26 1.65 -9.32 0.64
CA ILE A 26 0.52 -9.69 1.51
C ILE A 26 -0.80 -9.65 0.75
N GLY A 27 -1.02 -8.64 -0.08
CA GLY A 27 -2.28 -8.51 -0.80
C GLY A 27 -2.35 -7.23 -1.61
N GLY A 28 -3.56 -6.96 -2.11
CA GLY A 28 -3.84 -5.74 -2.85
C GLY A 28 -4.53 -6.01 -4.18
N THR A 29 -4.94 -4.93 -4.84
CA THR A 29 -5.61 -4.99 -6.14
C THR A 29 -4.65 -4.83 -7.32
N LEU A 30 -3.41 -4.37 -7.08
CA LEU A 30 -2.42 -4.24 -8.13
C LEU A 30 -1.94 -5.62 -8.58
N ALA A 31 -1.91 -5.85 -9.89
CA ALA A 31 -1.54 -7.14 -10.47
C ALA A 31 -0.05 -7.27 -10.77
N GLY A 32 0.64 -6.15 -10.93
CA GLY A 32 2.06 -6.14 -11.28
C GLY A 32 2.92 -6.91 -10.29
N LYS A 33 3.99 -7.51 -10.78
CA LYS A 33 4.86 -8.37 -9.97
C LYS A 33 5.99 -7.61 -9.27
N ASN A 34 6.26 -6.39 -9.72
CA ASN A 34 7.35 -5.57 -9.20
C ASN A 34 6.96 -4.09 -9.21
N ALA A 35 7.82 -3.25 -8.67
CA ALA A 35 7.56 -1.82 -8.58
C ALA A 35 7.30 -1.17 -9.93
N ARG A 36 8.05 -1.55 -10.95
CA ARG A 36 7.89 -1.00 -12.29
C ARG A 36 6.50 -1.30 -12.87
N GLU A 37 6.07 -2.56 -12.78
CA GLU A 37 4.76 -2.98 -13.30
C GLU A 37 3.62 -2.32 -12.54
N MET A 38 3.69 -2.31 -11.21
CA MET A 38 2.66 -1.68 -10.38
C MET A 38 2.59 -0.17 -10.61
N SER A 39 3.74 0.48 -10.78
CA SER A 39 3.78 1.91 -11.09
C SER A 39 3.08 2.21 -12.40
N ARG A 40 3.24 1.35 -13.41
CA ARG A 40 2.52 1.50 -14.68
C ARG A 40 1.02 1.34 -14.52
N GLU A 41 0.58 0.42 -13.67
CA GLU A 41 -0.85 0.23 -13.41
C GLU A 41 -1.49 1.49 -12.81
N THR A 42 -0.76 2.23 -11.96
CA THR A 42 -1.30 3.44 -11.33
C THR A 42 -1.35 4.64 -12.27
N ALA A 43 -0.64 4.60 -13.39
CA ALA A 43 -0.48 5.77 -14.27
C ALA A 43 -1.80 6.25 -14.88
N ALA A 44 -2.68 5.34 -15.30
CA ALA A 44 -3.94 5.71 -15.92
C ALA A 44 -4.87 6.46 -14.95
N ALA A 45 -5.04 5.94 -13.74
CA ALA A 45 -5.84 6.61 -12.73
C ALA A 45 -5.21 7.93 -12.30
N ARG A 46 -3.87 7.99 -12.22
CA ARG A 46 -3.15 9.22 -11.90
C ARG A 46 -3.46 10.34 -12.88
N ARG A 47 -3.60 10.01 -14.17
CA ARG A 47 -3.92 11.00 -15.21
C ARG A 47 -5.34 11.55 -15.12
N LEU A 48 -6.24 10.89 -14.42
CA LEU A 48 -7.61 11.39 -14.23
C LEU A 48 -7.65 12.63 -13.32
N ARG A 49 -6.67 12.80 -12.47
CA ARG A 49 -6.62 13.91 -11.51
C ARG A 49 -5.19 14.42 -11.37
N GLU A 50 -4.71 15.07 -12.42
CA GLU A 50 -3.35 15.65 -12.43
C GLU A 50 -3.20 16.82 -11.46
N ASP A 51 -4.30 17.38 -10.99
CA ASP A 51 -4.31 18.43 -9.96
C ASP A 51 -3.87 17.91 -8.58
N ILE A 52 -3.86 16.60 -8.37
CA ILE A 52 -3.43 16.01 -7.10
C ILE A 52 -1.92 15.84 -7.12
N GLU A 53 -1.22 16.61 -6.29
CA GLU A 53 0.24 16.62 -6.26
C GLU A 53 0.83 15.41 -5.52
N ARG A 54 0.10 14.87 -4.55
CA ARG A 54 0.56 13.74 -3.72
C ARG A 54 -0.45 12.60 -3.78
N PRO A 55 -0.48 11.85 -4.90
CA PRO A 55 -1.44 10.76 -5.07
C PRO A 55 -1.08 9.50 -4.28
N VAL A 56 0.15 9.36 -3.82
CA VAL A 56 0.59 8.18 -3.08
C VAL A 56 0.21 8.31 -1.61
N TRP A 57 -0.55 7.36 -1.10
CA TRP A 57 -0.84 7.24 0.31
C TRP A 57 -0.12 6.00 0.83
N HIS A 58 0.77 6.19 1.79
CA HIS A 58 1.61 5.13 2.32
C HIS A 58 1.40 5.01 3.83
N THR A 59 1.03 3.82 4.26
CA THR A 59 0.87 3.52 5.68
C THR A 59 1.74 2.35 6.06
N SER A 60 2.42 2.46 7.19
CA SER A 60 3.05 1.30 7.82
C SER A 60 2.28 0.93 9.09
N LEU A 61 2.04 -0.36 9.27
CA LEU A 61 1.44 -0.92 10.47
C LEU A 61 2.47 -1.85 11.09
N SER A 62 2.84 -1.60 12.35
CA SER A 62 3.85 -2.42 13.01
C SER A 62 3.35 -2.98 14.33
N LEU A 63 3.79 -4.21 14.63
CA LEU A 63 3.48 -4.88 15.89
C LEU A 63 4.51 -4.53 16.96
N PRO A 64 4.16 -4.71 18.24
CA PRO A 64 5.14 -4.61 19.31
C PRO A 64 6.31 -5.58 19.08
N LYS A 65 7.48 -5.23 19.62
CA LYS A 65 8.67 -6.06 19.51
C LYS A 65 8.39 -7.49 19.99
N GLY A 66 8.81 -8.46 19.20
CA GLY A 66 8.65 -9.88 19.52
C GLY A 66 7.34 -10.51 19.09
N GLU A 67 6.37 -9.71 18.63
CA GLU A 67 5.13 -10.24 18.09
C GLU A 67 5.21 -10.37 16.58
N CYS A 68 4.55 -11.38 16.01
CA CYS A 68 4.48 -11.55 14.57
C CYS A 68 3.14 -12.16 14.15
N LEU A 69 2.77 -11.96 12.89
CA LEU A 69 1.56 -12.52 12.31
C LEU A 69 1.91 -13.22 10.99
N ASP A 70 1.10 -14.22 10.61
CA ASP A 70 1.25 -14.84 9.31
C ASP A 70 0.64 -13.94 8.21
N ALA A 71 0.90 -14.30 6.95
CA ALA A 71 0.45 -13.50 5.80
C ALA A 71 -1.08 -13.36 5.75
N GLU A 72 -1.82 -14.42 6.08
CA GLU A 72 -3.27 -14.38 6.05
C GLU A 72 -3.84 -13.38 7.05
N LYS A 73 -3.32 -13.37 8.27
CA LYS A 73 -3.74 -12.44 9.30
C LYS A 73 -3.36 -11.00 8.93
N TRP A 74 -2.17 -10.79 8.39
CA TRP A 74 -1.78 -9.47 7.89
C TRP A 74 -2.72 -8.98 6.80
N ASN A 75 -3.11 -9.87 5.88
CA ASN A 75 -4.05 -9.51 4.81
C ASN A 75 -5.39 -9.04 5.39
N LYS A 76 -5.93 -9.75 6.37
CA LYS A 76 -7.17 -9.36 7.04
C LYS A 76 -7.06 -8.00 7.73
N ILE A 77 -5.93 -7.75 8.38
CA ILE A 77 -5.68 -6.46 9.03
C ILE A 77 -5.62 -5.33 8.02
N CYS A 78 -4.96 -5.54 6.88
CA CYS A 78 -4.89 -4.54 5.83
C CYS A 78 -6.27 -4.18 5.30
N HIS A 79 -7.11 -5.17 5.02
CA HIS A 79 -8.48 -4.93 4.58
C HIS A 79 -9.30 -4.16 5.62
N ALA A 80 -9.19 -4.54 6.89
CA ALA A 80 -9.89 -3.87 7.98
C ALA A 80 -9.43 -2.42 8.14
N PHE A 81 -8.12 -2.19 8.00
CA PHE A 81 -7.57 -0.84 8.10
C PHE A 81 -8.06 0.07 6.97
N LEU A 82 -8.06 -0.44 5.72
CA LEU A 82 -8.56 0.33 4.58
C LEU A 82 -10.04 0.68 4.76
N ALA A 83 -10.84 -0.26 5.24
CA ALA A 83 -12.27 0.00 5.50
C ALA A 83 -12.45 1.09 6.56
N ARG A 84 -11.66 1.05 7.64
CA ARG A 84 -11.72 2.07 8.69
C ARG A 84 -11.33 3.45 8.19
N MET A 85 -10.43 3.52 7.21
CA MET A 85 -10.00 4.78 6.61
C MET A 85 -10.94 5.24 5.49
N ASN A 86 -12.07 4.58 5.31
CA ASN A 86 -13.06 4.87 4.27
C ASN A 86 -12.52 4.75 2.85
N ILE A 87 -11.56 3.86 2.64
CA ILE A 87 -11.03 3.54 1.32
C ILE A 87 -11.86 2.40 0.75
N ILE A 88 -13.03 2.76 0.25
CA ILE A 88 -14.04 1.84 -0.26
C ILE A 88 -14.71 2.44 -1.51
N PRO A 89 -15.22 1.60 -2.42
CA PRO A 89 -15.10 0.13 -2.45
C PRO A 89 -13.67 -0.28 -2.78
N PRO A 90 -13.14 -1.30 -2.12
CA PRO A 90 -11.73 -1.70 -2.31
C PRO A 90 -11.40 -2.10 -3.74
N GLU A 91 -12.35 -2.66 -4.49
CA GLU A 91 -12.14 -3.07 -5.88
C GLU A 91 -11.95 -1.89 -6.85
N GLU A 92 -12.32 -0.68 -6.44
CA GLU A 92 -12.11 0.54 -7.26
C GLU A 92 -10.84 1.28 -6.90
N VAL A 93 -10.12 0.80 -5.89
CA VAL A 93 -8.92 1.43 -5.38
C VAL A 93 -7.71 0.56 -5.69
N GLN A 94 -6.69 1.17 -6.26
CA GLN A 94 -5.43 0.49 -6.53
C GLN A 94 -4.57 0.53 -5.27
N TRP A 95 -4.24 -0.64 -4.73
CA TRP A 95 -3.39 -0.73 -3.55
C TRP A 95 -2.59 -2.03 -3.56
N THR A 96 -1.52 -2.04 -2.75
CA THR A 96 -0.69 -3.22 -2.52
C THR A 96 -0.16 -3.18 -1.09
N ALA A 97 0.07 -4.34 -0.51
CA ALA A 97 0.62 -4.45 0.84
C ALA A 97 1.79 -5.44 0.84
N TRP A 98 2.89 -5.04 1.49
CA TRP A 98 4.13 -5.80 1.54
C TRP A 98 4.66 -5.85 2.97
N ARG A 99 5.06 -7.03 3.41
CA ARG A 99 5.57 -7.27 4.76
C ARG A 99 7.09 -7.18 4.77
N HIS A 100 7.62 -6.50 5.77
CA HIS A 100 9.06 -6.43 6.05
C HIS A 100 9.35 -7.07 7.40
N THR A 101 10.37 -7.93 7.44
CA THR A 101 10.79 -8.64 8.66
C THR A 101 12.23 -8.34 9.04
N ASP A 102 12.83 -7.32 8.44
CA ASP A 102 14.24 -6.98 8.60
C ASP A 102 14.55 -6.11 9.83
N GLY A 103 13.54 -5.80 10.64
CA GLY A 103 13.70 -5.02 11.86
C GLY A 103 13.25 -5.78 13.10
N GLU A 104 13.22 -5.07 14.24
CA GLU A 104 12.76 -5.63 15.50
C GLU A 104 11.24 -5.83 15.55
N HIS A 105 10.51 -5.12 14.69
CA HIS A 105 9.07 -5.17 14.64
C HIS A 105 8.60 -5.77 13.34
N ASP A 106 7.73 -6.77 13.43
CA ASP A 106 7.02 -7.28 12.25
C ASP A 106 6.10 -6.16 11.77
N HIS A 107 6.20 -5.79 10.49
CA HIS A 107 5.43 -4.66 9.97
C HIS A 107 5.07 -4.86 8.50
N VAL A 108 3.98 -4.20 8.10
CA VAL A 108 3.50 -4.21 6.73
C VAL A 108 3.43 -2.77 6.22
N HIS A 109 3.75 -2.60 4.94
CA HIS A 109 3.60 -1.33 4.24
C HIS A 109 2.44 -1.44 3.27
N ILE A 110 1.49 -0.50 3.35
CA ILE A 110 0.34 -0.42 2.46
C ILE A 110 0.52 0.82 1.59
N VAL A 111 0.50 0.63 0.28
CA VAL A 111 0.59 1.73 -0.70
C VAL A 111 -0.73 1.81 -1.45
N VAL A 112 -1.36 2.97 -1.42
CA VAL A 112 -2.67 3.21 -2.03
C VAL A 112 -2.58 4.37 -3.01
N ASN A 113 -3.22 4.22 -4.16
CA ASN A 113 -3.44 5.33 -5.07
C ASN A 113 -4.66 6.12 -4.56
N ARG A 114 -4.46 7.36 -4.13
CA ARG A 114 -5.55 8.21 -3.63
C ARG A 114 -6.58 8.52 -4.70
N ILE A 115 -6.22 8.37 -5.96
CA ILE A 115 -7.13 8.56 -7.08
C ILE A 115 -7.69 7.21 -7.45
N SER A 116 -9.01 7.02 -7.30
CA SER A 116 -9.68 5.77 -7.65
C SER A 116 -9.72 5.57 -9.16
N LEU A 117 -10.11 4.38 -9.59
CA LEU A 117 -10.28 4.08 -11.02
C LEU A 117 -11.35 4.97 -11.68
N ARG A 118 -12.19 5.63 -10.89
CA ARG A 118 -13.20 6.58 -11.37
C ARG A 118 -12.80 8.05 -11.20
N GLY A 119 -11.59 8.31 -10.74
CA GLY A 119 -11.10 9.67 -10.54
C GLY A 119 -11.50 10.32 -9.22
N ALA A 120 -12.12 9.60 -8.30
CA ALA A 120 -12.46 10.11 -6.97
C ALA A 120 -11.21 10.11 -6.08
N VAL A 121 -11.14 11.01 -5.13
CA VAL A 121 -9.99 11.14 -4.22
C VAL A 121 -10.41 10.97 -2.76
#